data_0dfac68e4102996db8475f6abf86f8e6
#
_entry.id   0dfac68e4102996db8475f6abf86f8e6
#
_cell.length_a   1.000
_cell.length_b   1.000
_cell.length_c   1.000
_cell.angle_alpha   90.00
_cell.angle_beta   90.00
_cell.angle_gamma   90.00
#
_symmetry.space_group_name_H-M   'P 1'
#
loop_
_entity.id
_entity.type
_entity.pdbx_description
1 polymer ?
#
loop_
_entity_poly.entity_id
_entity_poly.type
_entity_poly.pdbx_seq_one_letter_code
_entity_poly.pdbx_strand_id
1 'polypeptide(L)'
;TMVITMIVLNSFWLIRLIRAEIIVFKNNDFILNLKILGASDNRIIFYHLIPQSFKLMLPQTGMILGHIILSISAYSFLGFGVKPPHADIGLIMQESIRYMNIAPWTVLCPGLLQFAVILCFTQLSEAFRTAGEKRRAKHLVL
;
A
#
# COMPACT_ATOMS: atom_id res chain seq x y z
N THR A 1 16.54 -14.15 -5.52
CA THR A 1 15.41 -14.79 -6.27
C THR A 1 14.07 -14.45 -5.63
N MET A 2 13.90 -14.59 -4.30
CA MET A 2 12.63 -14.29 -3.60
C MET A 2 12.15 -12.86 -3.74
N VAL A 3 13.05 -11.88 -3.59
CA VAL A 3 12.71 -10.45 -3.72
C VAL A 3 12.14 -10.15 -5.12
N ILE A 4 12.73 -10.73 -6.15
CA ILE A 4 12.27 -10.57 -7.53
C ILE A 4 10.87 -11.15 -7.71
N THR A 5 10.62 -12.36 -7.20
CA THR A 5 9.30 -13.00 -7.26
C THR A 5 8.25 -12.16 -6.53
N MET A 6 8.59 -11.59 -5.38
CA MET A 6 7.70 -10.70 -4.63
C MET A 6 7.40 -9.41 -5.38
N ILE A 7 8.42 -8.79 -5.98
CA ILE A 7 8.22 -7.57 -6.78
C ILE A 7 7.27 -7.87 -7.93
N VAL A 8 7.46 -8.97 -8.64
CA VAL A 8 6.60 -9.35 -9.78
C VAL A 8 5.16 -9.58 -9.33
N LEU A 9 4.92 -10.35 -8.27
CA LEU A 9 3.57 -10.63 -7.77
C LEU A 9 2.87 -9.35 -7.27
N ASN A 10 3.57 -8.49 -6.54
CA ASN A 10 3.00 -7.22 -6.09
C ASN A 10 2.76 -6.25 -7.24
N SER A 11 3.57 -6.28 -8.31
CA SER A 11 3.37 -5.46 -9.51
C SER A 11 2.07 -5.81 -10.23
N PHE A 12 1.73 -7.09 -10.35
CA PHE A 12 0.45 -7.51 -10.95
C PHE A 12 -0.75 -6.99 -10.17
N TRP A 13 -0.67 -7.03 -8.84
CA TRP A 13 -1.74 -6.52 -7.98
C TRP A 13 -1.87 -4.99 -8.11
N LEU A 14 -0.74 -4.26 -8.14
CA LEU A 14 -0.71 -2.81 -8.32
C LEU A 14 -1.30 -2.39 -9.67
N ILE A 15 -0.93 -3.07 -10.75
CA ILE A 15 -1.47 -2.81 -12.10
C ILE A 15 -2.99 -3.01 -12.12
N ARG A 16 -3.48 -4.07 -11.48
CA ARG A 16 -4.92 -4.35 -11.39
C ARG A 16 -5.67 -3.26 -10.62
N LEU A 17 -5.08 -2.76 -9.54
CA LEU A 17 -5.63 -1.68 -8.74
C LEU A 17 -5.72 -0.38 -9.54
N ILE A 18 -4.61 0.02 -10.19
CA ILE A 18 -4.56 1.21 -11.04
C ILE A 18 -5.58 1.14 -12.16
N ARG A 19 -5.69 -0.02 -12.80
CA ARG A 19 -6.67 -0.25 -13.86
C ARG A 19 -8.12 -0.07 -13.37
N ALA A 20 -8.44 -0.60 -12.21
CA ALA A 20 -9.78 -0.47 -11.62
C ALA A 20 -10.13 1.01 -11.37
N GLU A 21 -9.21 1.77 -10.80
CA GLU A 21 -9.37 3.21 -10.55
C GLU A 21 -9.55 3.99 -11.86
N ILE A 22 -8.75 3.71 -12.89
CA ILE A 22 -8.86 4.37 -14.19
C ILE A 22 -10.21 4.11 -14.85
N ILE A 23 -10.76 2.89 -14.73
CA ILE A 23 -12.06 2.53 -15.30
C ILE A 23 -13.18 3.33 -14.61
N VAL A 24 -13.17 3.43 -13.29
CA VAL A 24 -14.12 4.22 -12.52
C VAL A 24 -14.06 5.69 -12.93
N PHE A 25 -12.85 6.22 -13.14
CA PHE A 25 -12.67 7.60 -13.59
C PHE A 25 -13.15 7.85 -15.01
N LYS A 26 -12.89 6.93 -15.93
CA LYS A 26 -13.30 7.05 -17.34
C LYS A 26 -14.81 7.16 -17.52
N ASN A 27 -15.57 6.52 -16.63
CA ASN A 27 -17.03 6.53 -16.64
C ASN A 27 -17.65 7.70 -15.88
N ASN A 28 -16.86 8.67 -15.44
CA ASN A 28 -17.34 9.83 -14.71
C ASN A 28 -17.91 10.85 -15.71
N ASP A 29 -19.09 11.40 -15.40
CA ASP A 29 -19.77 12.40 -16.23
C ASP A 29 -18.91 13.61 -16.58
N PHE A 30 -17.95 13.95 -15.71
CA PHE A 30 -16.99 15.00 -15.94
C PHE A 30 -16.12 14.77 -17.19
N ILE A 31 -15.66 13.53 -17.41
CA ILE A 31 -14.85 13.18 -18.60
C ILE A 31 -15.72 13.16 -19.87
N LEU A 32 -16.96 12.72 -19.72
CA LEU A 32 -17.92 12.74 -20.81
C LEU A 32 -18.18 14.18 -21.29
N ASN A 33 -18.37 15.09 -20.36
CA ASN A 33 -18.58 16.52 -20.66
C ASN A 33 -17.34 17.16 -21.31
N LEU A 34 -16.14 16.81 -20.90
CA LEU A 34 -14.91 17.28 -21.54
C LEU A 34 -14.76 16.78 -22.98
N LYS A 35 -15.21 15.57 -23.27
CA LYS A 35 -15.24 15.02 -24.65
C LYS A 35 -16.24 15.77 -25.54
N ILE A 36 -17.41 16.09 -24.99
CA ILE A 36 -18.44 16.87 -25.71
C ILE A 36 -17.91 18.26 -26.05
N LEU A 37 -17.09 18.87 -25.17
CA LEU A 37 -16.44 20.15 -25.37
C LEU A 37 -15.23 20.10 -26.34
N GLY A 38 -14.95 18.93 -26.95
CA GLY A 38 -13.90 18.76 -27.96
C GLY A 38 -12.47 18.62 -27.40
N ALA A 39 -12.32 18.30 -26.12
CA ALA A 39 -11.00 18.07 -25.55
C ALA A 39 -10.37 16.78 -26.12
N SER A 40 -9.11 16.85 -26.57
CA SER A 40 -8.37 15.68 -27.06
C SER A 40 -8.12 14.67 -25.94
N ASP A 41 -8.16 13.38 -26.26
CA ASP A 41 -7.95 12.28 -25.31
C ASP A 41 -6.62 12.41 -24.56
N ASN A 42 -5.53 12.82 -25.23
CA ASN A 42 -4.24 13.05 -24.60
C ASN A 42 -4.29 14.16 -23.54
N ARG A 43 -5.03 15.25 -23.77
CA ARG A 43 -5.19 16.33 -22.80
C ARG A 43 -5.96 15.87 -21.58
N ILE A 44 -7.00 15.06 -21.76
CA ILE A 44 -7.79 14.47 -20.68
C ILE A 44 -6.91 13.55 -19.83
N ILE A 45 -6.10 12.70 -20.45
CA ILE A 45 -5.24 11.74 -19.75
C ILE A 45 -4.17 12.47 -18.94
N PHE A 46 -3.37 13.33 -19.57
CA PHE A 46 -2.20 13.92 -18.90
C PHE A 46 -2.56 15.04 -17.92
N TYR A 47 -3.59 15.82 -18.20
CA TYR A 47 -3.92 17.00 -17.38
C TYR A 47 -4.97 16.74 -16.30
N HIS A 48 -5.84 15.73 -16.51
CA HIS A 48 -6.92 15.43 -15.57
C HIS A 48 -6.79 14.04 -14.95
N LEU A 49 -6.59 13.00 -15.77
CA LEU A 49 -6.62 11.62 -15.30
C LEU A 49 -5.40 11.27 -14.42
N ILE A 50 -4.18 11.53 -14.89
CA ILE A 50 -2.95 11.21 -14.18
C ILE A 50 -2.86 11.93 -12.82
N PRO A 51 -3.00 13.27 -12.71
CA PRO A 51 -2.85 13.92 -11.41
C PRO A 51 -3.96 13.56 -10.43
N GLN A 52 -5.14 13.23 -10.92
CA GLN A 52 -6.24 12.82 -10.07
C GLN A 52 -6.08 11.38 -9.59
N SER A 53 -5.64 10.45 -10.45
CA SER A 53 -5.30 9.09 -10.06
C SER A 53 -4.18 9.07 -9.01
N PHE A 54 -3.16 9.93 -9.16
CA PHE A 54 -2.06 10.02 -8.21
C PHE A 54 -2.55 10.42 -6.80
N LYS A 55 -3.49 11.36 -6.70
CA LYS A 55 -4.10 11.78 -5.42
C LYS A 55 -4.89 10.66 -4.75
N LEU A 56 -5.51 9.77 -5.53
CA LEU A 56 -6.25 8.61 -5.01
C LEU A 56 -5.33 7.46 -4.61
N MET A 57 -4.18 7.34 -5.28
CA MET A 57 -3.21 6.28 -4.97
C MET A 57 -2.39 6.59 -3.71
N LEU A 58 -2.21 7.87 -3.37
CA LEU A 58 -1.40 8.28 -2.23
C LEU A 58 -1.87 7.64 -0.90
N PRO A 59 -3.15 7.60 -0.56
CA PRO A 59 -3.64 6.90 0.63
C PRO A 59 -3.42 5.38 0.56
N GLN A 60 -3.51 4.80 -0.63
CA GLN A 60 -3.36 3.37 -0.84
C GLN A 60 -1.92 2.89 -0.61
N THR A 61 -0.92 3.75 -0.87
CA THR A 61 0.49 3.39 -0.70
C THR A 61 0.84 3.03 0.74
N GLY A 62 0.27 3.68 1.73
CA GLY A 62 0.53 3.35 3.14
C GLY A 62 -0.01 1.96 3.54
N MET A 63 -1.18 1.59 3.05
CA MET A 63 -1.73 0.24 3.27
C MET A 63 -0.87 -0.83 2.59
N ILE A 64 -0.41 -0.55 1.36
CA ILE A 64 0.47 -1.44 0.60
C ILE A 64 1.80 -1.64 1.34
N LEU A 65 2.40 -0.58 1.86
CA LEU A 65 3.64 -0.66 2.63
C LEU A 65 3.47 -1.52 3.88
N GLY A 66 2.39 -1.35 4.64
CA GLY A 66 2.07 -2.20 5.79
C GLY A 66 1.96 -3.69 5.40
N HIS A 67 1.29 -3.98 4.29
CA HIS A 67 1.14 -5.34 3.78
C HIS A 67 2.48 -5.93 3.30
N ILE A 68 3.33 -5.15 2.66
CA ILE A 68 4.67 -5.59 2.22
C ILE A 68 5.55 -5.93 3.43
N ILE A 69 5.56 -5.07 4.45
CA ILE A 69 6.33 -5.29 5.68
C ILE A 69 5.89 -6.60 6.35
N LEU A 70 4.57 -6.81 6.48
CA LEU A 70 4.02 -8.04 7.05
C LEU A 70 4.41 -9.27 6.24
N SER A 71 4.32 -9.20 4.92
CA SER A 71 4.66 -10.31 4.02
C SER A 71 6.14 -10.68 4.11
N ILE A 72 7.05 -9.70 4.08
CA ILE A 72 8.49 -9.94 4.20
C ILE A 72 8.79 -10.62 5.54
N SER A 73 8.25 -10.11 6.64
CA SER A 73 8.45 -10.70 7.96
C SER A 73 7.88 -12.12 8.08
N ALA A 74 6.72 -12.38 7.47
CA ALA A 74 6.14 -13.73 7.44
C ALA A 74 7.03 -14.72 6.67
N TYR A 75 7.60 -14.31 5.53
CA TYR A 75 8.52 -15.17 4.78
C TYR A 75 9.85 -15.40 5.53
N SER A 76 10.37 -14.36 6.19
CA SER A 76 11.55 -14.48 7.03
C SER A 76 11.30 -15.41 8.22
N PHE A 77 10.12 -15.32 8.83
CA PHE A 77 9.69 -16.21 9.91
C PHE A 77 9.61 -17.67 9.47
N LEU A 78 9.17 -17.96 8.25
CA LEU A 78 9.13 -19.30 7.66
C LEU A 78 10.52 -19.81 7.23
N GLY A 79 11.59 -19.02 7.41
CA GLY A 79 12.95 -19.39 7.04
C GLY A 79 13.31 -19.15 5.58
N PHE A 80 12.41 -18.55 4.82
CA PHE A 80 12.66 -18.19 3.42
C PHE A 80 13.24 -16.79 3.24
N GLY A 81 13.41 -16.03 4.31
CA GLY A 81 13.88 -14.67 4.31
C GLY A 81 15.39 -14.51 4.24
N VAL A 82 15.83 -13.40 4.80
CA VAL A 82 17.24 -13.01 4.83
C VAL A 82 18.00 -13.90 5.81
N LYS A 83 19.20 -14.33 5.41
CA LYS A 83 20.06 -15.16 6.28
C LYS A 83 21.03 -14.27 7.08
N PRO A 84 21.47 -14.71 8.27
CA PRO A 84 22.54 -14.01 8.99
C PRO A 84 23.75 -13.72 8.08
N PRO A 85 24.41 -12.56 8.20
CA PRO A 85 24.38 -11.63 9.34
C PRO A 85 23.33 -10.51 9.25
N HIS A 86 22.44 -10.53 8.27
CA HIS A 86 21.41 -9.51 8.14
C HIS A 86 20.27 -9.76 9.13
N ALA A 87 19.88 -8.72 9.88
CA ALA A 87 18.80 -8.79 10.85
C ALA A 87 17.46 -8.38 10.20
N ASP A 88 16.42 -9.20 10.41
CA ASP A 88 15.05 -8.91 10.06
C ASP A 88 14.13 -9.31 11.21
N ILE A 89 13.03 -8.57 11.39
CA ILE A 89 12.09 -8.82 12.51
C ILE A 89 11.53 -10.24 12.46
N GLY A 90 11.20 -10.75 11.27
CA GLY A 90 10.72 -12.11 11.07
C GLY A 90 11.76 -13.17 11.45
N LEU A 91 13.04 -12.93 11.12
CA LEU A 91 14.13 -13.83 11.50
C LEU A 91 14.33 -13.84 13.01
N ILE A 92 14.31 -12.69 13.67
CA ILE A 92 14.41 -12.58 15.14
C ILE A 92 13.27 -13.36 15.80
N MET A 93 12.06 -13.24 15.30
CA MET A 93 10.91 -14.01 15.79
C MET A 93 11.10 -15.51 15.60
N GLN A 94 11.59 -15.95 14.45
CA GLN A 94 11.86 -17.36 14.14
C GLN A 94 12.90 -17.95 15.11
N GLU A 95 14.01 -17.29 15.31
CA GLU A 95 15.06 -17.74 16.24
C GLU A 95 14.57 -17.76 17.69
N SER A 96 13.71 -16.83 18.06
CA SER A 96 13.14 -16.70 19.40
C SER A 96 12.14 -17.81 19.76
N ILE A 97 11.58 -18.53 18.79
CA ILE A 97 10.66 -19.66 19.05
C ILE A 97 11.32 -20.72 19.96
N ARG A 98 12.62 -20.95 19.81
CA ARG A 98 13.35 -21.92 20.63
C ARG A 98 13.34 -21.57 22.13
N TYR A 99 13.18 -20.30 22.44
CA TYR A 99 13.17 -19.75 23.80
C TYR A 99 11.77 -19.47 24.32
N MET A 100 10.72 -19.78 23.57
CA MET A 100 9.34 -19.41 23.87
C MET A 100 8.87 -19.95 25.24
N ASN A 101 9.33 -21.12 25.64
CA ASN A 101 8.98 -21.73 26.93
C ASN A 101 9.70 -21.09 28.14
N ILE A 102 10.83 -20.42 27.91
CA ILE A 102 11.67 -19.83 28.97
C ILE A 102 11.46 -18.31 29.01
N ALA A 103 11.35 -17.70 27.83
CA ALA A 103 11.31 -16.25 27.64
C ALA A 103 10.32 -15.84 26.56
N PRO A 104 8.98 -15.90 26.79
CA PRO A 104 7.97 -15.64 25.77
C PRO A 104 8.03 -14.20 25.23
N TRP A 105 8.57 -13.25 25.98
CA TRP A 105 8.73 -11.87 25.53
C TRP A 105 9.68 -11.69 24.35
N THR A 106 10.59 -12.64 24.10
CA THR A 106 11.51 -12.55 22.95
C THR A 106 10.78 -12.65 21.60
N VAL A 107 9.62 -13.29 21.56
CA VAL A 107 8.74 -13.34 20.37
C VAL A 107 7.72 -12.21 20.41
N LEU A 108 7.18 -11.89 21.60
CA LEU A 108 6.13 -10.87 21.75
C LEU A 108 6.64 -9.47 21.47
N CYS A 109 7.84 -9.09 21.93
CA CYS A 109 8.37 -7.76 21.71
C CYS A 109 8.54 -7.38 20.23
N PRO A 110 9.24 -8.18 19.40
CA PRO A 110 9.34 -7.87 17.97
C PRO A 110 7.99 -7.94 17.25
N GLY A 111 7.08 -8.84 17.65
CA GLY A 111 5.72 -8.92 17.12
C GLY A 111 4.90 -7.66 17.41
N LEU A 112 4.95 -7.16 18.65
CA LEU A 112 4.30 -5.90 19.03
C LEU A 112 4.89 -4.69 18.32
N LEU A 113 6.22 -4.65 18.18
CA LEU A 113 6.89 -3.59 17.42
C LEU A 113 6.39 -3.56 15.97
N GLN A 114 6.36 -4.71 15.32
CA GLN A 114 5.88 -4.83 13.95
C GLN A 114 4.41 -4.43 13.83
N PHE A 115 3.57 -4.86 14.74
CA PHE A 115 2.17 -4.46 14.80
C PHE A 115 2.01 -2.94 14.93
N ALA A 116 2.78 -2.30 15.83
CA ALA A 116 2.76 -0.85 15.99
C ALA A 116 3.18 -0.11 14.71
N VAL A 117 4.22 -0.58 14.02
CA VAL A 117 4.67 -0.01 12.75
C VAL A 117 3.57 -0.11 11.68
N ILE A 118 2.94 -1.27 11.53
CA ILE A 118 1.85 -1.48 10.57
C ILE A 118 0.66 -0.57 10.90
N LEU A 119 0.30 -0.46 12.18
CA LEU A 119 -0.78 0.45 12.61
C LEU A 119 -0.46 1.91 12.26
N CYS A 120 0.77 2.37 12.50
CA CYS A 120 1.18 3.74 12.13
C CYS A 120 1.01 4.00 10.64
N PHE A 121 1.45 3.09 9.78
CA PHE A 121 1.29 3.23 8.33
C PHE A 121 -0.18 3.21 7.91
N THR A 122 -0.98 2.35 8.51
CA THR A 122 -2.42 2.26 8.22
C THR A 122 -3.17 3.52 8.64
N GLN A 123 -2.91 4.03 9.84
CA GLN A 123 -3.53 5.26 10.34
C GLN A 123 -3.10 6.49 9.53
N LEU A 124 -1.83 6.56 9.14
CA LEU A 124 -1.34 7.63 8.28
C LEU A 124 -2.04 7.61 6.92
N SER A 125 -2.21 6.43 6.35
CA SER A 125 -2.94 6.21 5.09
C SER A 125 -4.40 6.67 5.19
N GLU A 126 -5.09 6.30 6.26
CA GLU A 126 -6.48 6.68 6.52
C GLU A 126 -6.61 8.21 6.70
N ALA A 127 -5.67 8.84 7.40
CA ALA A 127 -5.65 10.29 7.56
C ALA A 127 -5.50 11.02 6.21
N PHE A 128 -4.66 10.53 5.32
CA PHE A 128 -4.54 11.09 3.95
C PHE A 128 -5.82 10.89 3.13
N ARG A 129 -6.48 9.75 3.28
CA ARG A 129 -7.75 9.46 2.61
C ARG A 129 -8.85 10.41 3.06
N THR A 130 -9.05 10.55 4.34
CA THR A 130 -10.09 11.43 4.91
C THR A 130 -9.83 12.90 4.60
N ALA A 131 -8.57 13.35 4.59
CA ALA A 131 -8.22 14.70 4.18
C ALA A 131 -8.55 14.96 2.69
N GLY A 132 -8.35 13.98 1.83
CA GLY A 132 -8.70 14.04 0.41
C GLY A 132 -10.21 14.09 0.17
N GLU A 133 -10.99 13.29 0.89
CA GLU A 133 -12.46 13.26 0.80
C GLU A 133 -13.10 14.56 1.28
N LYS A 134 -12.63 15.12 2.39
CA LYS A 134 -13.12 16.42 2.91
C LYS A 134 -12.89 17.56 1.92
N ARG A 135 -11.79 17.57 1.20
CA ARG A 135 -11.54 18.57 0.13
C ARG A 135 -12.52 18.42 -1.04
N ARG A 136 -12.87 17.19 -1.42
CA ARG A 136 -13.86 16.93 -2.49
C ARG A 136 -15.25 17.40 -2.09
N ALA A 137 -15.71 17.09 -0.89
CA ALA A 137 -17.02 17.49 -0.39
C ALA A 137 -17.16 19.04 -0.39
N LYS A 138 -16.11 19.77 -0.04
CA LYS A 138 -16.12 21.23 -0.01
C LYS A 138 -16.23 21.88 -1.42
N HIS A 139 -15.75 21.21 -2.46
CA HIS A 139 -15.85 21.69 -3.85
C HIS A 139 -17.18 21.34 -4.53
N LEU A 140 -17.99 20.45 -3.95
CA LEU A 140 -19.31 20.09 -4.47
C LEU A 140 -20.45 20.93 -3.88
N VAL A 141 -20.19 21.69 -2.80
CA VAL A 141 -21.18 22.53 -2.09
C VAL A 141 -21.06 24.00 -2.48
N LEU A 142 -20.05 24.39 -3.26
CA LEU A 142 -19.87 25.71 -3.88
C LEU A 142 -20.18 25.65 -5.38
#